data_ba26f2e1d9d951006e852ebed5254c60
#
_entry.id   ba26f2e1d9d951006e852ebed5254c60
#
_cell.length_a   1.000
_cell.length_b   1.000
_cell.length_c   1.000
_cell.angle_alpha   90.00
_cell.angle_beta   90.00
_cell.angle_gamma   90.00
#
_symmetry.space_group_name_H-M   'P 1'
#
loop_
_entity.id
_entity.type
_entity.pdbx_description
1 polymer ?
#
loop_
_entity_poly.entity_id
_entity_poly.type
_entity_poly.pdbx_seq_one_letter_code
_entity_poly.pdbx_strand_id
1 'polypeptide(L)'
;MKGDLLFAILSKYWKVEKEYKFHADRGYRADYCIPSARIIIEHEGGTFIGGRHVRGTGYAKDCKKYNLATVNGWRVLRYPTINPGQIIEDIKALIENDLSKGIKYIEVLHDCSCNRSL
;
A
#
# COMPACT_ATOMS: atom_id res chain seq x y z
N MET A 1 8.60 -4.79 -19.02
CA MET A 1 8.47 -5.17 -18.64
C MET A 1 8.02 -5.65 -18.60
N LYS A 2 8.18 -5.84 -18.93
CA LYS A 2 7.76 -6.47 -18.91
C LYS A 2 6.97 -6.79 -17.93
N GLY A 3 6.22 -7.18 -17.62
CA GLY A 3 5.34 -7.45 -16.59
C GLY A 3 5.76 -6.81 -15.33
N ASP A 4 4.89 -6.79 -14.38
CA ASP A 4 5.22 -6.25 -13.08
C ASP A 4 5.51 -7.44 -12.19
N LEU A 5 6.77 -7.70 -11.97
CA LEU A 5 7.18 -8.86 -11.21
C LEU A 5 6.73 -8.77 -9.76
N LEU A 6 6.82 -7.59 -9.16
CA LEU A 6 6.37 -7.44 -7.77
C LEU A 6 4.89 -7.76 -7.64
N PHE A 7 4.09 -7.24 -8.57
CA PHE A 7 2.66 -7.52 -8.54
C PHE A 7 2.40 -9.01 -8.62
N ALA A 8 3.12 -9.69 -9.52
CA ALA A 8 2.95 -11.12 -9.69
C ALA A 8 3.31 -11.89 -8.42
N ILE A 9 4.42 -11.49 -7.79
CA ILE A 9 4.86 -12.18 -6.59
C ILE A 9 3.87 -11.96 -5.44
N LEU A 10 3.47 -10.72 -5.20
CA LEU A 10 2.56 -10.44 -4.11
C LEU A 10 1.19 -11.08 -4.33
N SER A 11 0.78 -11.18 -5.58
CA SER A 11 -0.52 -11.74 -5.90
C SER A 11 -0.61 -13.24 -5.60
N LYS A 12 0.51 -13.88 -5.36
CA LYS A 12 0.49 -15.28 -4.94
C LYS A 12 0.01 -15.42 -3.52
N TYR A 13 0.10 -14.37 -2.73
CA TYR A 13 -0.24 -14.42 -1.33
C TYR A 13 -1.51 -13.67 -0.98
N TRP A 14 -1.74 -12.55 -1.65
CA TRP A 14 -2.87 -11.70 -1.30
C TRP A 14 -3.55 -11.14 -2.54
N LYS A 15 -4.73 -10.60 -2.35
CA LYS A 15 -5.40 -9.93 -3.44
C LYS A 15 -4.85 -8.52 -3.50
N VAL A 16 -4.09 -8.23 -4.54
CA VAL A 16 -3.37 -6.97 -4.69
C VAL A 16 -3.95 -6.18 -5.85
N GLU A 17 -4.07 -4.86 -5.65
CA GLU A 17 -4.51 -3.97 -6.71
C GLU A 17 -3.36 -3.03 -7.04
N LYS A 18 -3.24 -2.67 -8.32
CA LYS A 18 -2.21 -1.74 -8.72
C LYS A 18 -2.84 -0.39 -9.00
N GLU A 19 -2.08 0.67 -8.77
CA GLU A 19 -2.56 2.01 -9.10
C GLU A 19 -3.93 2.27 -8.49
N TYR A 20 -4.11 1.84 -7.27
CA TYR A 20 -5.39 1.89 -6.62
C TYR A 20 -5.71 3.29 -6.11
N LYS A 21 -6.88 3.78 -6.47
CA LYS A 21 -7.32 5.08 -6.03
C LYS A 21 -7.97 4.92 -4.66
N PHE A 22 -7.25 5.25 -3.61
CA PHE A 22 -7.75 4.99 -2.26
C PHE A 22 -8.62 6.11 -1.70
N HIS A 23 -8.76 7.20 -2.44
CA HIS A 23 -9.64 8.27 -2.02
C HIS A 23 -10.36 8.82 -3.23
N ALA A 24 -11.66 8.65 -3.24
CA ALA A 24 -12.45 8.97 -4.42
C ALA A 24 -12.35 10.43 -4.84
N ASP A 25 -12.33 11.32 -3.87
CA ASP A 25 -12.38 12.73 -4.17
C ASP A 25 -11.06 13.36 -4.59
N ARG A 26 -9.97 12.77 -4.19
CA ARG A 26 -8.69 13.40 -4.40
C ARG A 26 -7.89 12.85 -5.55
N GLY A 27 -8.20 11.69 -6.03
CA GLY A 27 -7.45 11.11 -7.12
C GLY A 27 -6.08 10.59 -6.73
N TYR A 28 -5.80 10.49 -5.45
CA TYR A 28 -4.55 9.90 -5.00
C TYR A 28 -4.54 8.41 -5.31
N ARG A 29 -3.39 7.90 -5.72
CA ARG A 29 -3.26 6.49 -6.05
C ARG A 29 -2.14 5.86 -5.29
N ALA A 30 -2.33 4.60 -4.93
CA ALA A 30 -1.29 3.79 -4.33
C ALA A 30 -0.68 2.96 -5.44
N ASP A 31 0.64 2.80 -5.43
CA ASP A 31 1.28 1.97 -6.43
C ASP A 31 0.72 0.55 -6.37
N TYR A 32 0.64 0.00 -5.18
CA TYR A 32 0.02 -1.30 -4.94
C TYR A 32 -0.73 -1.21 -3.64
N CYS A 33 -1.78 -2.00 -3.50
CA CYS A 33 -2.42 -2.09 -2.21
C CYS A 33 -3.10 -3.42 -2.02
N ILE A 34 -3.36 -3.74 -0.76
CA ILE A 34 -4.14 -4.90 -0.37
C ILE A 34 -5.36 -4.32 0.32
N PRO A 35 -6.45 -4.10 -0.43
CA PRO A 35 -7.59 -3.38 0.15
C PRO A 35 -8.19 -4.09 1.36
N SER A 36 -8.23 -5.40 1.35
CA SER A 36 -8.83 -6.12 2.46
C SER A 36 -8.10 -5.90 3.77
N ALA A 37 -6.81 -5.64 3.71
CA ALA A 37 -6.02 -5.40 4.90
C ALA A 37 -5.69 -3.92 5.09
N ARG A 38 -6.14 -3.07 4.19
CA ARG A 38 -5.90 -1.63 4.24
C ARG A 38 -4.40 -1.35 4.30
N ILE A 39 -3.66 -1.99 3.43
CA ILE A 39 -2.21 -1.79 3.34
C ILE A 39 -1.88 -1.21 1.97
N ILE A 40 -1.10 -0.14 1.97
CA ILE A 40 -0.62 0.50 0.76
C ILE A 40 0.88 0.27 0.68
N ILE A 41 1.38 -0.05 -0.52
CA ILE A 41 2.79 -0.25 -0.76
C ILE A 41 3.22 0.77 -1.80
N GLU A 42 4.21 1.60 -1.45
CA GLU A 42 4.69 2.66 -2.33
C GLU A 42 6.16 2.47 -2.66
N HIS A 43 6.50 2.60 -3.93
CA HIS A 43 7.88 2.58 -4.35
C HIS A 43 8.34 4.03 -4.43
N GLU A 44 9.25 4.40 -3.55
CA GLU A 44 9.68 5.79 -3.44
C GLU A 44 10.86 6.13 -4.34
N GLY A 45 11.05 5.40 -5.39
CA GLY A 45 12.16 5.67 -6.29
C GLY A 45 12.07 7.08 -6.81
N GLY A 46 13.19 7.75 -6.91
CA GLY A 46 13.19 9.09 -7.44
C GLY A 46 13.03 10.19 -6.41
N THR A 47 13.01 9.84 -5.13
CA THR A 47 12.91 10.87 -4.12
C THR A 47 14.20 11.63 -3.94
N PHE A 48 15.29 11.16 -4.56
CA PHE A 48 16.55 11.87 -4.48
C PHE A 48 16.93 12.37 -5.86
N ILE A 49 17.41 13.59 -5.93
CA ILE A 49 17.92 14.15 -7.16
C ILE A 49 19.27 14.74 -6.82
N GLY A 50 20.31 14.29 -7.51
CA GLY A 50 21.65 14.79 -7.24
C GLY A 50 22.10 14.45 -5.82
N GLY A 51 21.65 13.34 -5.29
CA GLY A 51 22.05 12.94 -3.96
C GLY A 51 21.28 13.62 -2.85
N ARG A 52 20.22 14.33 -3.19
CA ARG A 52 19.44 15.02 -2.17
C ARG A 52 17.98 14.73 -2.30
N HIS A 53 17.26 14.87 -1.21
CA HIS A 53 15.84 14.71 -1.24
C HIS A 53 15.21 15.86 -2.00
N VAL A 54 14.19 15.56 -2.76
CA VAL A 54 13.41 16.58 -3.43
C VAL A 54 12.44 17.13 -2.41
N ARG A 55 12.45 18.44 -2.25
CA ARG A 55 11.54 19.08 -1.32
C ARG A 55 10.67 20.07 -2.03
N GLY A 56 9.85 20.78 -1.32
CA GLY A 56 8.99 21.78 -1.88
C GLY A 56 7.63 21.24 -2.17
N THR A 57 7.04 21.65 -3.30
CA THR A 57 5.66 21.30 -3.60
C THR A 57 5.40 19.79 -3.64
N GLY A 58 6.32 19.08 -4.27
CA GLY A 58 6.15 17.63 -4.36
C GLY A 58 6.17 16.96 -3.01
N TYR A 59 7.08 17.43 -2.14
CA TYR A 59 7.17 16.85 -0.81
C TYR A 59 5.90 17.13 -0.01
N ALA A 60 5.40 18.35 -0.09
CA ALA A 60 4.20 18.72 0.63
C ALA A 60 3.00 17.93 0.17
N LYS A 61 2.91 17.66 -1.14
CA LYS A 61 1.82 16.86 -1.67
C LYS A 61 1.90 15.44 -1.16
N ASP A 62 3.09 14.90 -1.08
CA ASP A 62 3.26 13.53 -0.59
C ASP A 62 2.86 13.43 0.88
N CYS A 63 3.21 14.43 1.67
CA CYS A 63 2.81 14.42 3.07
C CYS A 63 1.30 14.42 3.20
N LYS A 64 0.62 15.24 2.40
CA LYS A 64 -0.84 15.28 2.44
C LYS A 64 -1.44 13.96 2.04
N LYS A 65 -0.89 13.35 0.99
CA LYS A 65 -1.38 12.07 0.50
C LYS A 65 -1.30 11.01 1.59
N TYR A 66 -0.15 10.91 2.24
CA TYR A 66 0.03 9.86 3.23
C TYR A 66 -0.73 10.13 4.51
N ASN A 67 -0.86 11.40 4.89
CA ASN A 67 -1.66 11.74 6.05
C ASN A 67 -3.12 11.38 5.80
N LEU A 68 -3.61 11.64 4.60
CA LEU A 68 -4.98 11.30 4.27
C LEU A 68 -5.17 9.78 4.30
N ALA A 69 -4.20 9.05 3.81
CA ALA A 69 -4.28 7.59 3.86
C ALA A 69 -4.38 7.11 5.30
N THR A 70 -3.54 7.67 6.16
CA THR A 70 -3.54 7.28 7.57
C THR A 70 -4.86 7.61 8.25
N VAL A 71 -5.38 8.80 7.99
CA VAL A 71 -6.65 9.21 8.58
C VAL A 71 -7.77 8.27 8.17
N ASN A 72 -7.68 7.73 6.97
CA ASN A 72 -8.70 6.82 6.47
C ASN A 72 -8.42 5.35 6.78
N GLY A 73 -7.49 5.10 7.66
CA GLY A 73 -7.27 3.74 8.15
C GLY A 73 -6.33 2.89 7.33
N TRP A 74 -5.60 3.50 6.43
CA TRP A 74 -4.64 2.76 5.63
C TRP A 74 -3.28 2.74 6.33
N ARG A 75 -2.53 1.66 6.12
CA ARG A 75 -1.17 1.58 6.61
C ARG A 75 -0.26 1.61 5.41
N VAL A 76 0.72 2.48 5.43
CA VAL A 76 1.56 2.72 4.26
C VAL A 76 2.95 2.18 4.49
N LEU A 77 3.40 1.31 3.59
CA LEU A 77 4.75 0.78 3.58
C LEU A 77 5.46 1.43 2.40
N ARG A 78 6.57 2.07 2.65
CA ARG A 78 7.29 2.84 1.65
C ARG A 78 8.68 2.28 1.46
N TYR A 79 9.06 2.07 0.21
CA TYR A 79 10.34 1.44 -0.11
C TYR A 79 11.10 2.23 -1.16
N PRO A 80 12.30 2.65 -0.86
CA PRO A 80 13.12 3.33 -1.88
C PRO A 80 13.59 2.33 -2.93
N THR A 81 13.75 1.07 -2.54
CA THR A 81 14.17 0.02 -3.45
C THR A 81 13.25 -1.17 -3.26
N ILE A 82 12.83 -1.77 -4.34
CA ILE A 82 11.92 -2.89 -4.27
C ILE A 82 12.67 -4.18 -3.97
N ASN A 83 12.33 -4.77 -2.84
CA ASN A 83 12.85 -6.06 -2.44
C ASN A 83 11.64 -6.91 -2.07
N PRO A 84 11.16 -7.77 -2.97
CA PRO A 84 9.91 -8.49 -2.71
C PRO A 84 9.92 -9.30 -1.42
N GLY A 85 11.04 -9.92 -1.08
CA GLY A 85 11.12 -10.69 0.16
C GLY A 85 10.87 -9.83 1.38
N GLN A 86 11.49 -8.66 1.42
CA GLN A 86 11.30 -7.76 2.55
C GLN A 86 9.86 -7.25 2.61
N ILE A 87 9.29 -6.93 1.45
CA ILE A 87 7.92 -6.45 1.40
C ILE A 87 6.96 -7.51 1.93
N ILE A 88 7.16 -8.76 1.52
CA ILE A 88 6.33 -9.86 2.00
C ILE A 88 6.42 -9.99 3.51
N GLU A 89 7.63 -9.91 4.05
CA GLU A 89 7.80 -10.02 5.50
C GLU A 89 7.10 -8.89 6.23
N ASP A 90 7.20 -7.67 5.71
CA ASP A 90 6.56 -6.54 6.35
C ASP A 90 5.04 -6.67 6.32
N ILE A 91 4.48 -7.14 5.20
CA ILE A 91 3.04 -7.32 5.11
C ILE A 91 2.59 -8.42 6.08
N LYS A 92 3.34 -9.51 6.12
CA LYS A 92 2.99 -10.59 7.04
C LYS A 92 3.01 -10.11 8.48
N ALA A 93 3.99 -9.29 8.83
CA ALA A 93 4.07 -8.78 10.20
C ALA A 93 2.85 -7.92 10.54
N LEU A 94 2.41 -7.09 9.61
CA LEU A 94 1.23 -6.29 9.84
C LEU A 94 0.00 -7.16 10.03
N ILE A 95 -0.16 -8.15 9.18
CA ILE A 95 -1.31 -9.02 9.26
C ILE A 95 -1.30 -9.85 10.55
N GLU A 96 -0.13 -10.34 10.94
CA GLU A 96 -0.03 -11.11 12.17
C GLU A 96 -0.37 -10.26 13.38
N ASN A 97 0.09 -9.00 13.38
CA ASN A 97 -0.27 -8.11 14.46
C ASN A 97 -1.77 -7.90 14.53
N ASP A 98 -2.40 -7.74 13.37
CA ASP A 98 -3.85 -7.55 13.35
C ASP A 98 -4.57 -8.77 13.88
N LEU A 99 -4.15 -9.96 13.46
CA LEU A 99 -4.81 -11.18 13.92
C LEU A 99 -4.65 -11.35 15.42
N SER A 100 -3.50 -10.97 15.96
CA SER A 100 -3.29 -11.10 17.39
C SER A 100 -4.18 -10.16 18.18
N LYS A 101 -4.70 -9.12 17.53
CA LYS A 101 -5.62 -8.20 18.16
C LYS A 101 -7.07 -8.54 17.86
N GLY A 102 -7.31 -9.67 17.25
CA GLY A 102 -8.66 -10.10 16.96
C GLY A 102 -9.23 -9.65 15.63
N ILE A 103 -8.44 -8.98 14.81
CA ILE A 103 -8.92 -8.54 13.51
C ILE A 103 -8.90 -9.74 12.57
N LYS A 104 -9.99 -9.95 11.87
CA LYS A 104 -10.10 -11.07 10.97
C LYS A 104 -10.22 -10.62 9.54
N TYR A 105 -9.41 -11.23 8.68
CA TYR A 105 -9.43 -10.84 7.30
C TYR A 105 -10.19 -11.79 6.40
N ILE A 106 -10.48 -12.96 6.84
CA ILE A 106 -11.14 -13.93 5.98
C ILE A 106 -12.44 -13.41 5.42
N GLU A 107 -13.25 -12.84 6.27
CA GLU A 107 -14.51 -12.31 5.81
C GLU A 107 -14.31 -11.17 4.85
N VAL A 108 -13.33 -10.33 5.13
CA VAL A 108 -13.07 -9.21 4.27
C VAL A 108 -12.55 -9.67 2.92
N LEU A 109 -11.71 -10.69 2.93
CA LEU A 109 -11.17 -11.20 1.69
C LEU A 109 -12.24 -11.80 0.82
N HIS A 110 -13.19 -12.52 1.43
CA HIS A 110 -14.22 -13.10 0.68
C HIS A 110 -15.13 -12.09 0.10
N ASP A 111 -15.30 -11.01 0.78
CA ASP A 111 -16.29 -10.09 0.42
C ASP A 111 -15.75 -8.87 -0.09
N CYS A 112 -14.66 -8.92 -0.76
CA CYS A 112 -14.03 -7.71 -1.18
C CYS A 112 -14.93 -6.94 -2.08
N SER A 113 -15.87 -7.60 -2.69
CA SER A 113 -16.69 -6.83 -3.52
C SER A 113 -17.82 -6.23 -2.78
N CYS A 114 -18.32 -6.89 -1.81
CA CYS A 114 -19.36 -6.31 -1.16
C CYS A 114 -19.03 -5.71 0.05
N ASN A 115 -17.94 -6.01 0.46
CA ASN A 115 -17.72 -5.65 1.64
C ASN A 115 -17.60 -4.36 1.86
N ARG A 116 -17.73 -3.75 0.95
CA ARG A 116 -17.64 -2.59 1.17
C ARG A 116 -18.49 -2.16 2.13
N SER A 117 -19.37 -2.79 2.41
CA SER A 117 -20.24 -2.35 3.36
C SER A 117 -19.67 -2.40 4.66
N LEU A 118 -18.64 -2.86 4.77
CA LEU A 118 -18.14 -2.96 5.98
C LEU A 118 -17.70 -1.96 6.53
#